data_b00b5992de51fe032de18b7f154e3716
#
_entry.id   b00b5992de51fe032de18b7f154e3716
#
_cell.length_a   1.000
_cell.length_b   1.000
_cell.length_c   1.000
_cell.angle_alpha   90.00
_cell.angle_beta   90.00
_cell.angle_gamma   90.00
#
_symmetry.space_group_name_H-M   'P 1'
#
loop_
_entity.id
_entity.type
_entity.pdbx_description
1 polymer ?
#
loop_
_entity_poly.entity_id
_entity_poly.type
_entity_poly.pdbx_seq_one_letter_code
_entity_poly.pdbx_strand_id
1 'polypeptide(L)'
;MKESLSFELIKKDSRTGARRGRITTPHGTIETPVFMPVGTQATVKAMKPEDVEKTGAEIILGNTYHLYLRPGEDIVREAGGLHKFMNWHRPILTDSGGFQVFSLGKFRKITEEGAKFKSYIDGSSHMMTPESSVEVQTALGSDIMMAFDECVAYPAEKKYVARSLERTTRWLRRCDDHHRRLEAKAAEETGSDTMKQALFGIMQGGMFKDLRELSAKQITEIDLPGYAIGGLSVGEPKDIMLDVLDDCVDLLPEDKPRYLMGVGTPDYLFESVERGVDMFDCVLPTRLARHGMAMTSRGKINIKNAVFARDFSTLDSDCDCYCCRNYSRAYLRHLFKNDEILCSMLLSEHNIHFLVNMMKNIRKAIEEDRFLEYKREFYNKYGEF
;
A
#
# COMPACT_ATOMS: atom_id res chain seq x y z
N MET A 1 -5.36 -27.25 -1.38
CA MET A 1 -5.42 -26.44 -0.14
C MET A 1 -6.41 -25.30 -0.34
N LYS A 2 -7.05 -24.87 0.72
CA LYS A 2 -7.96 -23.71 0.70
C LYS A 2 -7.14 -22.42 0.78
N GLU A 3 -7.59 -21.36 0.09
CA GLU A 3 -7.00 -20.04 0.20
C GLU A 3 -7.15 -19.48 1.62
N SER A 4 -6.13 -18.74 2.06
CA SER A 4 -6.14 -18.05 3.37
C SER A 4 -6.93 -16.74 3.34
N LEU A 5 -7.26 -16.25 2.15
CA LEU A 5 -7.95 -14.99 1.93
C LEU A 5 -9.25 -15.23 1.16
N SER A 6 -10.30 -14.53 1.57
CA SER A 6 -11.53 -14.41 0.79
C SER A 6 -11.92 -12.95 0.62
N PHE A 7 -12.56 -12.64 -0.51
CA PHE A 7 -13.12 -11.33 -0.81
C PHE A 7 -14.61 -11.42 -1.06
N GLU A 8 -15.36 -10.54 -0.41
CA GLU A 8 -16.80 -10.38 -0.60
C GLU A 8 -17.08 -8.99 -1.15
N LEU A 9 -17.64 -8.90 -2.36
CA LEU A 9 -18.18 -7.67 -2.90
C LEU A 9 -19.55 -7.42 -2.29
N ILE A 10 -19.67 -6.44 -1.40
CA ILE A 10 -20.90 -6.15 -0.64
C ILE A 10 -21.82 -5.23 -1.44
N LYS A 11 -21.27 -4.17 -2.08
CA LYS A 11 -22.05 -3.21 -2.87
C LYS A 11 -21.18 -2.51 -3.91
N LYS A 12 -21.81 -2.16 -5.05
CA LYS A 12 -21.30 -1.22 -6.04
C LYS A 12 -22.13 0.06 -5.98
N ASP A 13 -21.49 1.21 -6.09
CA ASP A 13 -22.19 2.48 -6.30
C ASP A 13 -22.95 2.45 -7.64
N SER A 14 -24.19 2.95 -7.64
CA SER A 14 -25.06 2.85 -8.81
C SER A 14 -24.67 3.74 -9.99
N ARG A 15 -23.74 4.68 -9.81
CA ARG A 15 -23.36 5.71 -10.80
C ARG A 15 -21.89 5.71 -11.17
N THR A 16 -21.08 4.95 -10.44
CA THR A 16 -19.61 4.91 -10.63
C THR A 16 -19.09 3.48 -10.55
N GLY A 17 -17.78 3.29 -10.76
CA GLY A 17 -17.10 2.02 -10.50
C GLY A 17 -16.80 1.77 -9.01
N ALA A 18 -17.08 2.75 -8.13
CA ALA A 18 -16.77 2.62 -6.71
C ALA A 18 -17.49 1.42 -6.07
N ARG A 19 -16.75 0.64 -5.28
CA ARG A 19 -17.24 -0.60 -4.71
C ARG A 19 -16.85 -0.76 -3.24
N ARG A 20 -17.77 -1.34 -2.49
CA ARG A 20 -17.66 -1.69 -1.08
C ARG A 20 -17.47 -3.18 -0.95
N GLY A 21 -16.37 -3.60 -0.38
CA GLY A 21 -16.09 -5.03 -0.17
C GLY A 21 -15.51 -5.31 1.21
N ARG A 22 -15.24 -6.60 1.45
CA ARG A 22 -14.60 -7.11 2.66
C ARG A 22 -13.60 -8.18 2.29
N ILE A 23 -12.39 -8.04 2.79
CA ILE A 23 -11.35 -9.06 2.73
C ILE A 23 -11.26 -9.73 4.10
N THR A 24 -11.27 -11.06 4.13
CA THR A 24 -11.03 -11.83 5.35
C THR A 24 -9.67 -12.52 5.25
N THR A 25 -8.84 -12.38 6.29
CA THR A 25 -7.51 -13.00 6.41
C THR A 25 -7.39 -13.73 7.74
N PRO A 26 -6.33 -14.52 7.97
CA PRO A 26 -6.08 -15.17 9.26
C PRO A 26 -5.99 -14.22 10.45
N HIS A 27 -5.53 -12.96 10.24
CA HIS A 27 -5.38 -11.96 11.30
C HIS A 27 -6.52 -10.93 11.36
N GLY A 28 -7.62 -11.17 10.66
CA GLY A 28 -8.82 -10.34 10.75
C GLY A 28 -9.41 -9.90 9.41
N THR A 29 -10.37 -9.00 9.50
CA THR A 29 -11.10 -8.47 8.34
C THR A 29 -10.60 -7.07 7.96
N ILE A 30 -10.69 -6.77 6.67
CA ILE A 30 -10.33 -5.48 6.09
C ILE A 30 -11.54 -5.01 5.28
N GLU A 31 -12.06 -3.85 5.63
CA GLU A 31 -13.18 -3.22 4.94
C GLU A 31 -12.67 -2.34 3.80
N THR A 32 -13.09 -2.60 2.56
CA THR A 32 -12.63 -1.85 1.38
C THR A 32 -13.66 -0.85 0.87
N PRO A 33 -13.24 0.29 0.27
CA PRO A 33 -11.86 0.72 0.03
C PRO A 33 -11.07 0.99 1.31
N VAL A 34 -9.75 0.72 1.28
CA VAL A 34 -8.87 0.84 2.45
C VAL A 34 -7.57 1.55 2.12
N PHE A 35 -7.07 2.34 3.07
CA PHE A 35 -5.71 2.90 3.05
C PHE A 35 -4.84 2.14 4.04
N MET A 36 -3.67 1.67 3.59
CA MET A 36 -2.69 0.93 4.38
C MET A 36 -1.53 1.84 4.79
N PRO A 37 -1.37 2.15 6.09
CA PRO A 37 -0.18 2.82 6.59
C PRO A 37 1.08 1.98 6.31
N VAL A 38 2.18 2.64 5.89
CA VAL A 38 3.42 1.94 5.54
C VAL A 38 4.35 1.84 6.74
N GLY A 39 4.63 0.60 7.12
CA GLY A 39 5.59 0.20 8.16
C GLY A 39 6.91 -0.32 7.58
N THR A 40 7.72 0.53 6.96
CA THR A 40 8.89 0.18 6.15
C THR A 40 9.86 -0.80 6.81
N GLN A 41 10.16 -0.64 8.10
CA GLN A 41 11.11 -1.46 8.86
C GLN A 41 10.41 -2.03 10.10
N ALA A 42 9.35 -2.78 9.90
CA ALA A 42 8.49 -3.30 10.96
C ALA A 42 7.98 -2.19 11.92
N THR A 43 7.78 -0.97 11.41
CA THR A 43 7.21 0.12 12.19
C THR A 43 6.63 1.20 11.28
N VAL A 44 5.43 1.66 11.58
CA VAL A 44 4.87 2.89 11.03
C VAL A 44 5.63 4.06 11.69
N LYS A 45 6.28 4.90 10.86
CA LYS A 45 7.23 5.90 11.34
C LYS A 45 6.61 6.84 12.38
N ALA A 46 7.31 6.97 13.53
CA ALA A 46 6.92 7.80 14.67
C ALA A 46 5.58 7.40 15.35
N MET A 47 5.18 6.13 15.25
CA MET A 47 3.97 5.63 15.91
C MET A 47 4.23 4.28 16.58
N LYS A 48 3.59 4.05 17.71
CA LYS A 48 3.46 2.73 18.32
C LYS A 48 2.34 1.94 17.62
N PRO A 49 2.41 0.59 17.57
CA PRO A 49 1.36 -0.23 16.97
C PRO A 49 -0.04 0.09 17.54
N GLU A 50 -0.16 0.26 18.85
CA GLU A 50 -1.43 0.57 19.51
C GLU A 50 -2.00 1.93 19.07
N ASP A 51 -1.14 2.91 18.76
CA ASP A 51 -1.59 4.21 18.26
C ASP A 51 -2.02 4.11 16.79
N VAL A 52 -1.38 3.25 15.99
CA VAL A 52 -1.85 2.94 14.63
C VAL A 52 -3.23 2.26 14.67
N GLU A 53 -3.45 1.29 15.58
CA GLU A 53 -4.76 0.66 15.77
C GLU A 53 -5.85 1.65 16.15
N LYS A 54 -5.54 2.61 17.05
CA LYS A 54 -6.49 3.66 17.47
C LYS A 54 -6.91 4.60 16.36
N THR A 55 -6.11 4.73 15.28
CA THR A 55 -6.54 5.48 14.08
C THR A 55 -7.65 4.79 13.31
N GLY A 56 -7.92 3.51 13.60
CA GLY A 56 -8.85 2.67 12.87
C GLY A 56 -8.21 1.92 11.69
N ALA A 57 -6.89 1.94 11.54
CA ALA A 57 -6.19 1.17 10.51
C ALA A 57 -6.42 -0.33 10.70
N GLU A 58 -6.87 -1.00 9.65
CA GLU A 58 -7.23 -2.42 9.66
C GLU A 58 -6.11 -3.31 9.12
N ILE A 59 -5.20 -2.75 8.35
CA ILE A 59 -4.06 -3.39 7.71
C ILE A 59 -2.90 -2.41 7.59
N ILE A 60 -1.67 -2.90 7.64
CA ILE A 60 -0.46 -2.13 7.35
C ILE A 60 0.37 -2.81 6.25
N LEU A 61 1.28 -2.04 5.63
CA LEU A 61 2.22 -2.57 4.64
C LEU A 61 3.64 -2.60 5.20
N GLY A 62 4.32 -3.74 5.07
CA GLY A 62 5.75 -3.92 5.34
C GLY A 62 6.56 -3.97 4.03
N ASN A 63 7.81 -3.45 4.04
CA ASN A 63 8.64 -3.48 2.85
C ASN A 63 9.69 -4.61 2.91
N THR A 64 9.52 -5.60 2.07
CA THR A 64 10.35 -6.81 1.99
C THR A 64 11.83 -6.49 1.79
N TYR A 65 12.18 -5.60 0.85
CA TYR A 65 13.57 -5.20 0.60
C TYR A 65 14.28 -4.68 1.86
N HIS A 66 13.62 -3.80 2.61
CA HIS A 66 14.22 -3.22 3.80
C HIS A 66 14.36 -4.22 4.93
N LEU A 67 13.38 -5.10 5.11
CA LEU A 67 13.39 -6.14 6.14
C LEU A 67 14.36 -7.28 5.82
N TYR A 68 14.54 -7.62 4.54
CA TYR A 68 15.58 -8.53 4.05
C TYR A 68 16.98 -8.02 4.38
N LEU A 69 17.27 -6.73 4.13
CA LEU A 69 18.58 -6.16 4.42
C LEU A 69 18.82 -5.92 5.91
N ARG A 70 17.77 -5.60 6.68
CA ARG A 70 17.85 -5.33 8.11
C ARG A 70 16.47 -5.42 8.76
N PRO A 71 16.26 -6.30 9.74
CA PRO A 71 17.27 -7.10 10.46
C PRO A 71 17.72 -8.36 9.73
N GLY A 72 17.06 -8.79 8.66
CA GLY A 72 17.14 -10.07 8.00
C GLY A 72 15.88 -10.90 8.27
N GLU A 73 15.44 -11.66 7.28
CA GLU A 73 14.21 -12.46 7.36
C GLU A 73 14.34 -13.63 8.36
N ASP A 74 15.54 -14.11 8.60
CA ASP A 74 15.84 -15.15 9.58
C ASP A 74 15.51 -14.68 11.01
N ILE A 75 15.93 -13.47 11.39
CA ILE A 75 15.63 -12.88 12.70
C ILE A 75 14.12 -12.69 12.87
N VAL A 76 13.41 -12.20 11.84
CA VAL A 76 11.97 -12.03 11.91
C VAL A 76 11.25 -13.37 12.03
N ARG A 77 11.69 -14.40 11.29
CA ARG A 77 11.15 -15.75 11.38
C ARG A 77 11.35 -16.36 12.77
N GLU A 78 12.53 -16.23 13.36
CA GLU A 78 12.84 -16.71 14.73
C GLU A 78 11.98 -15.99 15.78
N ALA A 79 11.64 -14.73 15.56
CA ALA A 79 10.71 -13.96 16.41
C ALA A 79 9.25 -14.41 16.25
N GLY A 80 8.94 -15.27 15.27
CA GLY A 80 7.60 -15.76 14.98
C GLY A 80 6.80 -14.91 13.99
N GLY A 81 7.51 -14.23 13.07
CA GLY A 81 6.95 -13.39 12.01
C GLY A 81 6.73 -11.93 12.43
N LEU A 82 6.37 -11.08 11.46
CA LEU A 82 6.20 -9.63 11.68
C LEU A 82 5.17 -9.30 12.76
N HIS A 83 4.07 -10.04 12.81
CA HIS A 83 3.01 -9.82 13.80
C HIS A 83 3.56 -9.85 15.24
N LYS A 84 4.35 -10.86 15.57
CA LYS A 84 4.99 -10.96 16.89
C LYS A 84 6.16 -10.00 17.04
N PHE A 85 7.01 -9.88 16.00
CA PHE A 85 8.20 -9.06 16.03
C PHE A 85 7.89 -7.58 16.29
N MET A 86 6.80 -7.03 15.73
CA MET A 86 6.42 -5.65 15.88
C MET A 86 5.19 -5.41 16.77
N ASN A 87 4.64 -6.46 17.40
CA ASN A 87 3.44 -6.40 18.25
C ASN A 87 2.21 -5.82 17.50
N TRP A 88 1.99 -6.28 16.27
CA TRP A 88 0.84 -5.91 15.45
C TRP A 88 -0.06 -7.14 15.23
N HIS A 89 -1.36 -7.04 15.60
CA HIS A 89 -2.24 -8.21 15.62
C HIS A 89 -3.29 -8.22 14.50
N ARG A 90 -3.23 -7.27 13.59
CA ARG A 90 -4.12 -7.15 12.44
C ARG A 90 -3.40 -7.54 11.14
N PRO A 91 -4.11 -7.64 10.01
CA PRO A 91 -3.51 -7.99 8.72
C PRO A 91 -2.27 -7.17 8.35
N ILE A 92 -1.34 -7.86 7.68
CA ILE A 92 -0.12 -7.26 7.10
C ILE A 92 -0.05 -7.65 5.62
N LEU A 93 0.21 -6.67 4.76
CA LEU A 93 0.66 -6.89 3.39
C LEU A 93 2.16 -6.63 3.30
N THR A 94 2.92 -7.47 2.63
CA THR A 94 4.32 -7.19 2.26
C THR A 94 4.43 -6.96 0.76
N ASP A 95 5.17 -5.90 0.36
CA ASP A 95 5.54 -5.73 -1.04
C ASP A 95 6.55 -6.80 -1.49
N SER A 96 6.83 -6.89 -2.79
CA SER A 96 7.78 -7.86 -3.34
C SER A 96 9.26 -7.49 -3.12
N GLY A 97 9.54 -6.26 -2.72
CA GLY A 97 10.89 -5.67 -2.74
C GLY A 97 11.32 -5.16 -4.14
N GLY A 98 10.55 -5.46 -5.18
CA GLY A 98 10.87 -5.10 -6.57
C GLY A 98 11.07 -3.60 -6.77
N PHE A 99 10.09 -2.77 -6.38
CA PHE A 99 10.15 -1.32 -6.55
C PHE A 99 11.38 -0.70 -5.89
N GLN A 100 11.76 -1.12 -4.68
CA GLN A 100 12.92 -0.59 -3.97
C GLN A 100 14.21 -0.96 -4.68
N VAL A 101 14.34 -2.19 -5.16
CA VAL A 101 15.47 -2.63 -6.00
C VAL A 101 15.50 -1.83 -7.31
N PHE A 102 14.34 -1.61 -7.95
CA PHE A 102 14.26 -0.84 -9.18
C PHE A 102 14.59 0.64 -9.00
N SER A 103 14.31 1.23 -7.83
CA SER A 103 14.65 2.62 -7.51
C SER A 103 16.17 2.87 -7.37
N LEU A 104 17.00 1.83 -7.21
CA LEU A 104 18.45 1.94 -7.08
C LEU A 104 19.18 2.34 -8.39
N GLY A 105 18.48 2.42 -9.50
CA GLY A 105 19.03 2.95 -10.76
C GLY A 105 20.26 2.17 -11.26
N LYS A 106 21.41 2.84 -11.35
CA LYS A 106 22.68 2.26 -11.87
C LYS A 106 23.28 1.16 -10.99
N PHE A 107 22.84 0.99 -9.76
CA PHE A 107 23.35 -0.02 -8.81
C PHE A 107 22.62 -1.36 -8.92
N ARG A 108 21.79 -1.54 -9.93
CA ARG A 108 21.05 -2.77 -10.21
C ARG A 108 21.34 -3.32 -11.60
N LYS A 109 21.20 -4.64 -11.75
CA LYS A 109 21.19 -5.34 -13.04
C LYS A 109 20.01 -6.32 -13.03
N ILE A 110 19.13 -6.19 -14.02
CA ILE A 110 17.96 -7.05 -14.19
C ILE A 110 18.31 -8.11 -15.24
N THR A 111 17.99 -9.35 -14.94
CA THR A 111 18.12 -10.51 -15.83
C THR A 111 16.83 -11.31 -15.79
N GLU A 112 16.73 -12.38 -16.57
CA GLU A 112 15.60 -13.30 -16.47
C GLU A 112 15.55 -14.05 -15.14
N GLU A 113 16.69 -14.28 -14.52
CA GLU A 113 16.81 -14.93 -13.23
C GLU A 113 16.23 -14.08 -12.08
N GLY A 114 16.48 -12.77 -12.10
CA GLY A 114 16.07 -11.83 -11.07
C GLY A 114 16.80 -10.49 -11.17
N ALA A 115 16.86 -9.76 -10.07
CA ALA A 115 17.49 -8.47 -9.95
C ALA A 115 18.71 -8.53 -9.02
N LYS A 116 19.90 -8.27 -9.58
CA LYS A 116 21.14 -8.12 -8.81
C LYS A 116 21.33 -6.67 -8.41
N PHE A 117 21.63 -6.42 -7.13
CA PHE A 117 21.82 -5.06 -6.60
C PHE A 117 22.88 -5.02 -5.51
N LYS A 118 23.28 -3.81 -5.13
CA LYS A 118 24.16 -3.57 -3.98
C LYS A 118 23.36 -3.00 -2.82
N SER A 119 23.58 -3.55 -1.63
CA SER A 119 23.03 -3.04 -0.37
C SER A 119 23.52 -1.62 -0.12
N TYR A 120 22.62 -0.73 0.24
CA TYR A 120 22.95 0.64 0.66
C TYR A 120 23.54 0.70 2.08
N ILE A 121 23.46 -0.41 2.84
CA ILE A 121 23.92 -0.48 4.23
C ILE A 121 25.42 -0.69 4.29
N ASP A 122 25.93 -1.66 3.51
CA ASP A 122 27.31 -2.16 3.59
C ASP A 122 27.97 -2.38 2.22
N GLY A 123 27.22 -2.12 1.13
CA GLY A 123 27.72 -2.31 -0.24
C GLY A 123 27.79 -3.77 -0.72
N SER A 124 27.34 -4.73 0.09
CA SER A 124 27.29 -6.15 -0.28
C SER A 124 26.41 -6.38 -1.53
N SER A 125 26.73 -7.42 -2.29
CA SER A 125 26.04 -7.76 -3.53
C SER A 125 24.99 -8.82 -3.26
N HIS A 126 23.74 -8.54 -3.65
CA HIS A 126 22.60 -9.40 -3.47
C HIS A 126 21.95 -9.75 -4.81
N MET A 127 21.28 -10.91 -4.84
CA MET A 127 20.44 -11.34 -5.95
C MET A 127 19.04 -11.64 -5.40
N MET A 128 18.04 -10.89 -5.84
CA MET A 128 16.63 -11.16 -5.50
C MET A 128 15.97 -11.78 -6.73
N THR A 129 15.48 -12.99 -6.55
CA THR A 129 14.73 -13.75 -7.56
C THR A 129 13.26 -13.83 -7.16
N PRO A 130 12.35 -14.22 -8.05
CA PRO A 130 10.96 -14.49 -7.69
C PRO A 130 10.84 -15.44 -6.49
N GLU A 131 11.62 -16.52 -6.49
CA GLU A 131 11.63 -17.51 -5.41
C GLU A 131 12.11 -16.90 -4.09
N SER A 132 13.26 -16.21 -4.11
CA SER A 132 13.81 -15.63 -2.88
C SER A 132 12.92 -14.51 -2.31
N SER A 133 12.23 -13.73 -3.17
CA SER A 133 11.25 -12.75 -2.72
C SER A 133 10.08 -13.43 -1.98
N VAL A 134 9.57 -14.54 -2.51
CA VAL A 134 8.53 -15.34 -1.85
C VAL A 134 9.03 -15.94 -0.54
N GLU A 135 10.27 -16.49 -0.51
CA GLU A 135 10.87 -17.05 0.71
C GLU A 135 11.01 -16.01 1.83
N VAL A 136 11.48 -14.79 1.48
CA VAL A 136 11.56 -13.69 2.43
C VAL A 136 10.18 -13.34 2.97
N GLN A 137 9.17 -13.13 2.11
CA GLN A 137 7.82 -12.80 2.54
C GLN A 137 7.16 -13.93 3.37
N THR A 138 7.46 -15.19 3.03
CA THR A 138 7.04 -16.36 3.83
C THR A 138 7.65 -16.31 5.24
N ALA A 139 8.94 -15.99 5.35
CA ALA A 139 9.62 -15.83 6.63
C ALA A 139 9.10 -14.64 7.44
N LEU A 140 8.72 -13.54 6.76
CA LEU A 140 8.08 -12.39 7.38
C LEU A 140 6.68 -12.70 7.92
N GLY A 141 5.95 -13.65 7.32
CA GLY A 141 4.65 -14.11 7.81
C GLY A 141 3.53 -13.11 7.64
N SER A 142 3.51 -12.34 6.55
CA SER A 142 2.40 -11.43 6.20
C SER A 142 1.16 -12.21 5.76
N ASP A 143 -0.03 -11.61 5.82
CA ASP A 143 -1.27 -12.22 5.30
C ASP A 143 -1.33 -12.17 3.78
N ILE A 144 -0.85 -11.07 3.20
CA ILE A 144 -0.82 -10.83 1.76
C ILE A 144 0.63 -10.60 1.31
N MET A 145 1.04 -11.33 0.29
CA MET A 145 2.34 -11.21 -0.37
C MET A 145 2.17 -10.68 -1.78
N MET A 146 3.11 -9.86 -2.25
CA MET A 146 3.14 -9.41 -3.64
C MET A 146 4.12 -10.24 -4.46
N ALA A 147 3.71 -10.61 -5.68
CA ALA A 147 4.63 -11.26 -6.62
C ALA A 147 5.79 -10.33 -7.00
N PHE A 148 6.97 -10.91 -7.22
CA PHE A 148 8.13 -10.13 -7.67
C PHE A 148 7.93 -9.67 -9.10
N ASP A 149 8.06 -8.37 -9.34
CA ASP A 149 7.78 -7.72 -10.62
C ASP A 149 8.90 -6.78 -11.05
N GLU A 150 8.89 -6.38 -12.31
CA GLU A 150 9.74 -5.30 -12.82
C GLU A 150 8.93 -4.02 -13.02
N CYS A 151 9.05 -3.09 -12.08
CA CYS A 151 8.47 -1.76 -12.22
C CYS A 151 9.31 -0.90 -13.19
N VAL A 152 8.68 -0.34 -14.22
CA VAL A 152 9.33 0.51 -15.23
C VAL A 152 9.08 1.97 -14.89
N ALA A 153 10.14 2.80 -14.91
CA ALA A 153 10.03 4.24 -14.69
C ALA A 153 9.30 4.95 -15.85
N TYR A 154 8.67 6.07 -15.57
CA TYR A 154 8.11 6.98 -16.58
C TYR A 154 9.10 8.11 -16.92
N PRO A 155 9.23 8.52 -18.19
CA PRO A 155 8.72 7.86 -19.39
C PRO A 155 9.59 6.66 -19.80
N ALA A 156 9.01 5.69 -20.51
CA ALA A 156 9.74 4.53 -21.05
C ALA A 156 9.29 4.18 -22.48
N GLU A 157 10.20 3.60 -23.24
CA GLU A 157 9.90 3.13 -24.59
C GLU A 157 8.99 1.90 -24.55
N LYS A 158 7.95 1.88 -25.39
CA LYS A 158 6.98 0.77 -25.48
C LYS A 158 7.63 -0.60 -25.63
N LYS A 159 8.68 -0.70 -26.45
CA LYS A 159 9.43 -1.96 -26.65
C LYS A 159 10.08 -2.48 -25.36
N TYR A 160 10.58 -1.58 -24.53
CA TYR A 160 11.14 -1.96 -23.23
C TYR A 160 10.03 -2.41 -22.26
N VAL A 161 8.93 -1.64 -22.18
CA VAL A 161 7.77 -1.98 -21.34
C VAL A 161 7.20 -3.35 -21.70
N ALA A 162 7.08 -3.67 -23.00
CA ALA A 162 6.60 -4.97 -23.45
C ALA A 162 7.50 -6.13 -22.95
N ARG A 163 8.83 -5.98 -23.06
CA ARG A 163 9.76 -7.00 -22.55
C ARG A 163 9.74 -7.15 -21.05
N SER A 164 9.58 -6.04 -20.33
CA SER A 164 9.45 -6.00 -18.87
C SER A 164 8.17 -6.71 -18.41
N LEU A 165 7.05 -6.44 -19.10
CA LEU A 165 5.77 -7.09 -18.85
C LEU A 165 5.87 -8.62 -19.00
N GLU A 166 6.43 -9.09 -20.13
CA GLU A 166 6.61 -10.53 -20.36
C GLU A 166 7.48 -11.19 -19.27
N ARG A 167 8.53 -10.50 -18.82
CA ARG A 167 9.36 -10.96 -17.72
C ARG A 167 8.56 -11.02 -16.41
N THR A 168 7.82 -9.99 -16.09
CA THR A 168 6.96 -9.94 -14.91
C THR A 168 5.96 -11.10 -14.90
N THR A 169 5.35 -11.43 -16.05
CA THR A 169 4.44 -12.58 -16.15
C THR A 169 5.16 -13.91 -15.89
N ARG A 170 6.38 -14.10 -16.41
CA ARG A 170 7.16 -15.33 -16.13
C ARG A 170 7.58 -15.38 -14.65
N TRP A 171 7.96 -14.25 -14.08
CA TRP A 171 8.28 -14.15 -12.67
C TRP A 171 7.08 -14.43 -11.76
N LEU A 172 5.89 -13.95 -12.14
CA LEU A 172 4.66 -14.28 -11.42
C LEU A 172 4.40 -15.79 -11.35
N ARG A 173 4.55 -16.51 -12.47
CA ARG A 173 4.41 -17.97 -12.49
C ARG A 173 5.42 -18.65 -11.58
N ARG A 174 6.68 -18.19 -11.58
CA ARG A 174 7.72 -18.70 -10.66
C ARG A 174 7.37 -18.41 -9.20
N CYS A 175 6.85 -17.23 -8.89
CA CYS A 175 6.37 -16.89 -7.54
C CYS A 175 5.23 -17.83 -7.10
N ASP A 176 4.21 -18.02 -7.95
CA ASP A 176 3.07 -18.88 -7.62
C ASP A 176 3.49 -20.34 -7.44
N ASP A 177 4.28 -20.88 -8.37
CA ASP A 177 4.80 -22.25 -8.28
C ASP A 177 5.62 -22.47 -7.00
N HIS A 178 6.46 -21.50 -6.63
CA HIS A 178 7.29 -21.61 -5.43
C HIS A 178 6.47 -21.43 -4.15
N HIS A 179 5.55 -20.48 -4.14
CA HIS A 179 4.62 -20.26 -3.02
C HIS A 179 3.79 -21.51 -2.74
N ARG A 180 3.18 -22.12 -3.76
CA ARG A 180 2.38 -23.36 -3.59
C ARG A 180 3.21 -24.52 -3.06
N ARG A 181 4.49 -24.63 -3.44
CA ARG A 181 5.41 -25.67 -2.88
C ARG A 181 5.69 -25.42 -1.39
N LEU A 182 5.94 -24.17 -0.99
CA LEU A 182 6.18 -23.83 0.42
C LEU A 182 4.93 -24.09 1.26
N GLU A 183 3.76 -23.70 0.77
CA GLU A 183 2.49 -23.93 1.46
C GLU A 183 2.16 -25.44 1.55
N ALA A 184 2.42 -26.23 0.50
CA ALA A 184 2.25 -27.68 0.54
C ALA A 184 3.15 -28.33 1.59
N LYS A 185 4.42 -27.92 1.65
CA LYS A 185 5.35 -28.40 2.66
C LYS A 185 4.90 -28.03 4.08
N ALA A 186 4.45 -26.78 4.28
CA ALA A 186 3.93 -26.35 5.57
C ALA A 186 2.66 -27.11 5.98
N ALA A 187 1.79 -27.46 5.01
CA ALA A 187 0.61 -28.28 5.23
C ALA A 187 0.96 -29.70 5.68
N GLU A 188 1.95 -30.34 5.06
CA GLU A 188 2.45 -31.67 5.47
C GLU A 188 2.99 -31.64 6.91
N GLU A 189 3.73 -30.60 7.28
CA GLU A 189 4.31 -30.45 8.61
C GLU A 189 3.27 -30.15 9.70
N THR A 190 2.20 -29.43 9.37
CA THR A 190 1.19 -28.95 10.36
C THR A 190 -0.14 -29.70 10.31
N GLY A 191 -0.38 -30.49 9.26
CA GLY A 191 -1.67 -31.14 9.02
C GLY A 191 -2.79 -30.15 8.60
N SER A 192 -2.46 -28.91 8.22
CA SER A 192 -3.42 -27.90 7.77
C SER A 192 -3.77 -28.09 6.30
N ASP A 193 -5.04 -27.90 5.94
CA ASP A 193 -5.50 -27.85 4.53
C ASP A 193 -5.64 -26.44 3.97
N THR A 194 -5.30 -25.42 4.77
CA THR A 194 -5.43 -24.00 4.44
C THR A 194 -4.07 -23.34 4.27
N MET A 195 -3.89 -22.58 3.18
CA MET A 195 -2.70 -21.77 2.95
C MET A 195 -2.57 -20.71 4.05
N LYS A 196 -1.33 -20.36 4.39
CA LYS A 196 -1.07 -19.36 5.44
C LYS A 196 -1.09 -17.95 4.91
N GLN A 197 -0.70 -17.76 3.64
CA GLN A 197 -0.51 -16.45 3.01
C GLN A 197 -1.18 -16.43 1.63
N ALA A 198 -1.63 -15.24 1.20
CA ALA A 198 -2.24 -15.01 -0.10
C ALA A 198 -1.26 -14.27 -1.03
N LEU A 199 -0.95 -14.84 -2.19
CA LEU A 199 -0.10 -14.20 -3.20
C LEU A 199 -0.96 -13.35 -4.16
N PHE A 200 -0.62 -12.07 -4.32
CA PHE A 200 -1.25 -11.17 -5.30
C PHE A 200 -0.36 -11.00 -6.53
N GLY A 201 -0.98 -11.03 -7.72
CA GLY A 201 -0.33 -10.69 -8.98
C GLY A 201 -0.26 -9.18 -9.20
N ILE A 202 0.69 -8.72 -10.03
CA ILE A 202 0.85 -7.29 -10.35
C ILE A 202 0.70 -7.09 -11.85
N MET A 203 -0.30 -6.29 -12.25
CA MET A 203 -0.48 -5.85 -13.62
C MET A 203 0.53 -4.73 -13.93
N GLN A 204 1.36 -4.94 -14.94
CA GLN A 204 2.29 -3.97 -15.51
C GLN A 204 1.81 -3.53 -16.91
N GLY A 205 2.57 -2.73 -17.65
CA GLY A 205 2.24 -2.31 -19.02
C GLY A 205 2.52 -0.82 -19.27
N GLY A 206 3.07 -0.10 -18.27
CA GLY A 206 3.33 1.34 -18.37
C GLY A 206 2.07 2.12 -18.72
N MET A 207 2.20 3.10 -19.62
CA MET A 207 1.10 3.95 -20.07
C MET A 207 0.48 3.46 -21.40
N PHE A 208 0.63 2.15 -21.72
CA PHE A 208 0.20 1.59 -23.02
C PHE A 208 -0.98 0.66 -22.79
N LYS A 209 -2.16 1.06 -23.29
CA LYS A 209 -3.42 0.33 -23.14
C LYS A 209 -3.30 -1.14 -23.59
N ASP A 210 -2.79 -1.39 -24.79
CA ASP A 210 -2.62 -2.73 -25.32
C ASP A 210 -1.70 -3.63 -24.46
N LEU A 211 -0.70 -3.04 -23.81
CA LEU A 211 0.16 -3.76 -22.88
C LEU A 211 -0.54 -4.00 -21.55
N ARG A 212 -1.36 -3.07 -21.05
CA ARG A 212 -2.19 -3.28 -19.86
C ARG A 212 -3.21 -4.41 -20.09
N GLU A 213 -3.88 -4.41 -21.23
CA GLU A 213 -4.80 -5.48 -21.63
C GLU A 213 -4.10 -6.84 -21.70
N LEU A 214 -2.91 -6.89 -22.32
CA LEU A 214 -2.11 -8.11 -22.38
C LEU A 214 -1.70 -8.59 -20.99
N SER A 215 -1.23 -7.67 -20.14
CA SER A 215 -0.84 -7.98 -18.76
C SER A 215 -2.01 -8.52 -17.94
N ALA A 216 -3.15 -7.82 -17.95
CA ALA A 216 -4.35 -8.26 -17.27
C ALA A 216 -4.75 -9.69 -17.67
N LYS A 217 -4.82 -9.97 -18.99
CA LYS A 217 -5.12 -11.30 -19.48
C LYS A 217 -4.15 -12.35 -18.96
N GLN A 218 -2.83 -12.09 -19.01
CA GLN A 218 -1.81 -13.07 -18.63
C GLN A 218 -1.80 -13.35 -17.12
N ILE A 219 -2.00 -12.33 -16.27
CA ILE A 219 -1.98 -12.53 -14.82
C ILE A 219 -3.27 -13.16 -14.31
N THR A 220 -4.42 -12.87 -14.94
CA THR A 220 -5.72 -13.44 -14.53
C THR A 220 -5.92 -14.88 -15.01
N GLU A 221 -5.12 -15.37 -15.96
CA GLU A 221 -5.01 -16.80 -16.27
C GLU A 221 -4.49 -17.63 -15.08
N ILE A 222 -3.78 -16.96 -14.15
CA ILE A 222 -3.37 -17.54 -12.87
C ILE A 222 -4.41 -17.09 -11.85
N ASP A 223 -5.26 -18.01 -11.39
CA ASP A 223 -6.30 -17.71 -10.40
C ASP A 223 -5.67 -17.42 -9.04
N LEU A 224 -5.47 -16.13 -8.76
CA LEU A 224 -4.88 -15.62 -7.53
C LEU A 224 -5.94 -14.97 -6.64
N PRO A 225 -5.71 -14.91 -5.32
CA PRO A 225 -6.62 -14.29 -4.36
C PRO A 225 -6.86 -12.79 -4.58
N GLY A 226 -5.98 -12.09 -5.31
CA GLY A 226 -6.12 -10.67 -5.62
C GLY A 226 -5.08 -10.16 -6.61
N TYR A 227 -5.29 -8.93 -7.09
CA TYR A 227 -4.44 -8.33 -8.11
C TYR A 227 -4.13 -6.87 -7.79
N ALA A 228 -2.88 -6.47 -8.08
CA ALA A 228 -2.46 -5.08 -7.98
C ALA A 228 -2.24 -4.45 -9.36
N ILE A 229 -2.37 -3.13 -9.40
CA ILE A 229 -2.03 -2.27 -10.52
C ILE A 229 -0.71 -1.59 -10.18
N GLY A 230 0.37 -2.04 -10.83
CA GLY A 230 1.71 -1.51 -10.65
C GLY A 230 2.14 -0.58 -11.78
N GLY A 231 3.31 0.04 -11.63
CA GLY A 231 3.90 0.93 -12.65
C GLY A 231 3.13 2.23 -12.88
N LEU A 232 2.37 2.67 -11.87
CA LEU A 232 1.74 3.99 -11.77
C LEU A 232 2.32 4.74 -10.57
N SER A 233 2.10 6.06 -10.49
CA SER A 233 2.74 6.93 -9.49
C SER A 233 4.27 6.89 -9.53
N VAL A 234 4.83 6.76 -10.73
CA VAL A 234 6.27 6.65 -11.01
C VAL A 234 6.82 7.89 -11.74
N GLY A 235 6.05 8.99 -11.75
CA GLY A 235 6.44 10.30 -12.31
C GLY A 235 5.57 10.80 -13.46
N GLU A 236 4.54 10.06 -13.85
CA GLU A 236 3.55 10.48 -14.84
C GLU A 236 2.63 11.59 -14.30
N PRO A 237 2.10 12.46 -15.19
CA PRO A 237 1.02 13.40 -14.87
C PRO A 237 -0.25 12.68 -14.40
N LYS A 238 -1.07 13.37 -13.59
CA LYS A 238 -2.30 12.81 -13.02
C LYS A 238 -3.30 12.34 -14.07
N ASP A 239 -3.52 13.15 -15.08
CA ASP A 239 -4.41 12.85 -16.21
C ASP A 239 -4.02 11.55 -16.91
N ILE A 240 -2.74 11.35 -17.20
CA ILE A 240 -2.21 10.10 -17.80
C ILE A 240 -2.47 8.91 -16.88
N MET A 241 -2.24 9.06 -15.58
CA MET A 241 -2.53 7.98 -14.62
C MET A 241 -4.01 7.61 -14.62
N LEU A 242 -4.90 8.61 -14.64
CA LEU A 242 -6.36 8.37 -14.64
C LEU A 242 -6.82 7.71 -15.93
N ASP A 243 -6.30 8.13 -17.08
CA ASP A 243 -6.58 7.48 -18.38
C ASP A 243 -6.17 5.99 -18.36
N VAL A 244 -5.01 5.68 -17.77
CA VAL A 244 -4.57 4.28 -17.62
C VAL A 244 -5.50 3.50 -16.70
N LEU A 245 -5.98 4.09 -15.59
CA LEU A 245 -6.93 3.42 -14.70
C LEU A 245 -8.27 3.17 -15.41
N ASP A 246 -8.77 4.12 -16.20
CA ASP A 246 -9.99 3.97 -17.02
C ASP A 246 -9.84 2.81 -18.03
N ASP A 247 -8.62 2.59 -18.56
CA ASP A 247 -8.35 1.52 -19.51
C ASP A 247 -8.17 0.13 -18.87
N CYS A 248 -7.84 0.05 -17.57
CA CYS A 248 -7.33 -1.23 -17.04
C CYS A 248 -7.99 -1.77 -15.76
N VAL A 249 -8.69 -0.96 -14.97
CA VAL A 249 -9.26 -1.43 -13.69
C VAL A 249 -10.29 -2.53 -13.91
N ASP A 250 -11.17 -2.38 -14.90
CA ASP A 250 -12.24 -3.34 -15.21
C ASP A 250 -11.76 -4.60 -15.92
N LEU A 251 -10.48 -4.66 -16.32
CA LEU A 251 -9.86 -5.88 -16.82
C LEU A 251 -9.54 -6.88 -15.70
N LEU A 252 -9.51 -6.43 -14.46
CA LEU A 252 -9.29 -7.28 -13.29
C LEU A 252 -10.62 -7.88 -12.80
N PRO A 253 -10.62 -9.13 -12.30
CA PRO A 253 -11.83 -9.80 -11.84
C PRO A 253 -12.61 -9.00 -10.81
N GLU A 254 -13.95 -9.07 -10.88
CA GLU A 254 -14.84 -8.33 -9.98
C GLU A 254 -14.88 -8.96 -8.60
N ASP A 255 -14.74 -10.25 -8.51
CA ASP A 255 -14.75 -11.05 -7.29
C ASP A 255 -13.39 -11.13 -6.57
N LYS A 256 -12.44 -10.29 -6.98
CA LYS A 256 -11.11 -10.19 -6.37
C LYS A 256 -10.81 -8.74 -5.94
N PRO A 257 -10.03 -8.52 -4.87
CA PRO A 257 -9.59 -7.18 -4.48
C PRO A 257 -8.60 -6.60 -5.51
N ARG A 258 -8.72 -5.29 -5.75
CA ARG A 258 -7.90 -4.51 -6.69
C ARG A 258 -7.05 -3.50 -5.92
N TYR A 259 -5.75 -3.63 -5.99
CA TYR A 259 -4.81 -2.81 -5.22
C TYR A 259 -4.01 -1.88 -6.13
N LEU A 260 -4.14 -0.57 -5.95
CA LEU A 260 -3.31 0.45 -6.61
C LEU A 260 -2.14 0.83 -5.71
N MET A 261 -0.92 0.51 -6.16
CA MET A 261 0.30 0.60 -5.36
C MET A 261 0.84 2.04 -5.28
N GLY A 262 1.25 2.47 -4.09
CA GLY A 262 2.02 3.70 -3.87
C GLY A 262 1.22 5.01 -3.94
N VAL A 263 -0.10 4.97 -3.91
CA VAL A 263 -0.99 6.13 -4.06
C VAL A 263 -1.67 6.49 -2.73
N GLY A 264 -1.63 7.77 -2.32
CA GLY A 264 -2.14 8.15 -1.00
C GLY A 264 -2.43 9.63 -0.78
N THR A 265 -2.63 10.43 -1.81
CA THR A 265 -3.20 11.76 -1.64
C THR A 265 -4.72 11.72 -1.84
N PRO A 266 -5.51 12.55 -1.13
CA PRO A 266 -6.97 12.48 -1.16
C PRO A 266 -7.57 12.51 -2.56
N ASP A 267 -7.05 13.36 -3.43
CA ASP A 267 -7.50 13.50 -4.81
C ASP A 267 -7.31 12.22 -5.64
N TYR A 268 -6.14 11.60 -5.55
CA TYR A 268 -5.88 10.33 -6.23
C TYR A 268 -6.71 9.18 -5.65
N LEU A 269 -6.94 9.19 -4.32
CA LEU A 269 -7.75 8.17 -3.66
C LEU A 269 -9.21 8.23 -4.13
N PHE A 270 -9.83 9.42 -4.16
CA PHE A 270 -11.20 9.57 -4.67
C PHE A 270 -11.33 9.16 -6.13
N GLU A 271 -10.41 9.64 -7.00
CA GLU A 271 -10.42 9.31 -8.42
C GLU A 271 -10.25 7.80 -8.69
N SER A 272 -9.40 7.15 -7.91
CA SER A 272 -9.15 5.72 -8.08
C SER A 272 -10.28 4.86 -7.51
N VAL A 273 -10.86 5.25 -6.37
CA VAL A 273 -12.04 4.56 -5.82
C VAL A 273 -13.23 4.67 -6.78
N GLU A 274 -13.44 5.84 -7.39
CA GLU A 274 -14.49 6.05 -8.41
C GLU A 274 -14.40 5.02 -9.56
N ARG A 275 -13.17 4.57 -9.88
CA ARG A 275 -12.86 3.59 -10.92
C ARG A 275 -12.88 2.14 -10.46
N GLY A 276 -13.14 1.88 -9.18
CA GLY A 276 -13.28 0.53 -8.64
C GLY A 276 -12.01 -0.07 -8.03
N VAL A 277 -11.08 0.76 -7.56
CA VAL A 277 -9.92 0.33 -6.79
C VAL A 277 -10.29 0.18 -5.31
N ASP A 278 -9.78 -0.88 -4.65
CA ASP A 278 -10.13 -1.26 -3.28
C ASP A 278 -9.05 -0.94 -2.24
N MET A 279 -7.77 -1.03 -2.61
CA MET A 279 -6.66 -0.98 -1.66
C MET A 279 -5.61 0.03 -2.11
N PHE A 280 -5.02 0.73 -1.14
CA PHE A 280 -4.03 1.77 -1.36
C PHE A 280 -3.00 1.78 -0.25
N ASP A 281 -1.76 2.18 -0.58
CA ASP A 281 -0.71 2.46 0.38
C ASP A 281 0.05 3.73 0.00
N CYS A 282 0.62 4.41 0.96
CA CYS A 282 1.59 5.46 0.69
C CYS A 282 2.39 5.82 1.94
N VAL A 283 3.68 6.12 1.76
CA VAL A 283 4.54 6.64 2.85
C VAL A 283 4.28 8.12 3.16
N LEU A 284 3.49 8.80 2.31
CA LEU A 284 3.31 10.25 2.34
C LEU A 284 2.78 10.78 3.68
N PRO A 285 1.78 10.18 4.35
CA PRO A 285 1.23 10.70 5.59
C PRO A 285 2.28 10.88 6.68
N THR A 286 3.07 9.86 6.96
CA THR A 286 4.14 9.93 7.97
C THR A 286 5.36 10.71 7.49
N ARG A 287 5.63 10.73 6.18
CA ARG A 287 6.68 11.57 5.60
C ARG A 287 6.36 13.05 5.77
N LEU A 288 5.16 13.49 5.40
CA LEU A 288 4.68 14.86 5.57
C LEU A 288 4.70 15.28 7.04
N ALA A 289 4.20 14.44 7.95
CA ALA A 289 4.18 14.68 9.39
C ALA A 289 5.57 15.01 9.95
N ARG A 290 6.57 14.21 9.60
CA ARG A 290 7.97 14.42 10.05
C ARG A 290 8.61 15.69 9.46
N HIS A 291 8.00 16.28 8.44
CA HIS A 291 8.38 17.58 7.88
C HIS A 291 7.47 18.73 8.32
N GLY A 292 6.61 18.50 9.31
CA GLY A 292 5.73 19.50 9.87
C GLY A 292 4.49 19.82 9.04
N MET A 293 4.10 18.93 8.13
CA MET A 293 2.91 19.08 7.30
C MET A 293 1.77 18.19 7.82
N ALA A 294 0.60 18.79 8.02
CA ALA A 294 -0.63 18.09 8.35
C ALA A 294 -1.62 18.12 7.20
N MET A 295 -2.32 17.00 6.99
CA MET A 295 -3.47 16.86 6.11
C MET A 295 -4.72 17.24 6.92
N THR A 296 -5.49 18.24 6.50
CA THR A 296 -6.70 18.64 7.22
C THR A 296 -7.92 18.62 6.30
N SER A 297 -9.11 18.69 6.86
CA SER A 297 -10.37 18.79 6.11
C SER A 297 -10.43 20.05 5.19
N ARG A 298 -9.54 21.00 5.39
CA ARG A 298 -9.42 22.26 4.65
C ARG A 298 -8.09 22.41 3.91
N GLY A 299 -7.52 21.28 3.45
CA GLY A 299 -6.24 21.27 2.75
C GLY A 299 -5.05 21.01 3.65
N LYS A 300 -3.85 21.10 3.09
CA LYS A 300 -2.59 20.86 3.81
C LYS A 300 -2.14 22.10 4.54
N ILE A 301 -1.72 21.99 5.77
CA ILE A 301 -1.09 23.07 6.54
C ILE A 301 0.35 22.72 6.91
N ASN A 302 1.22 23.73 6.89
CA ASN A 302 2.60 23.59 7.36
C ASN A 302 2.72 24.25 8.73
N ILE A 303 2.84 23.44 9.79
CA ILE A 303 2.87 23.90 11.16
C ILE A 303 4.07 24.82 11.48
N LYS A 304 5.10 24.87 10.62
CA LYS A 304 6.26 25.76 10.74
C LYS A 304 5.88 27.23 10.61
N ASN A 305 4.78 27.55 9.91
CA ASN A 305 4.40 28.92 9.57
C ASN A 305 4.19 29.78 10.82
N ALA A 306 4.64 31.03 10.75
CA ALA A 306 4.60 31.97 11.87
C ALA A 306 3.18 32.28 12.35
N VAL A 307 2.19 32.20 11.47
CA VAL A 307 0.77 32.42 11.79
C VAL A 307 0.28 31.50 12.91
N PHE A 308 0.85 30.31 13.06
CA PHE A 308 0.46 29.35 14.09
C PHE A 308 1.13 29.60 15.46
N ALA A 309 2.01 30.60 15.59
CA ALA A 309 2.74 30.86 16.85
C ALA A 309 1.80 31.20 18.03
N ARG A 310 0.65 31.79 17.75
CA ARG A 310 -0.39 32.17 18.73
C ARG A 310 -1.77 31.60 18.35
N ASP A 311 -1.80 30.55 17.54
CA ASP A 311 -3.03 29.86 17.18
C ASP A 311 -3.30 28.71 18.17
N PHE A 312 -4.17 28.98 19.12
CA PHE A 312 -4.56 28.01 20.16
C PHE A 312 -5.73 27.12 19.74
N SER A 313 -6.17 27.20 18.48
CA SER A 313 -7.17 26.30 17.94
C SER A 313 -6.60 24.90 17.71
N THR A 314 -7.48 23.91 17.55
CA THR A 314 -7.12 22.54 17.17
C THR A 314 -6.51 22.48 15.77
N LEU A 315 -5.77 21.41 15.48
CA LEU A 315 -5.14 21.20 14.18
C LEU A 315 -6.17 21.17 13.03
N ASP A 316 -7.25 20.42 13.22
CA ASP A 316 -8.39 20.32 12.31
C ASP A 316 -9.69 20.21 13.13
N SER A 317 -10.61 21.17 12.93
CA SER A 317 -11.89 21.23 13.69
C SER A 317 -12.86 20.09 13.33
N ASP A 318 -12.70 19.46 12.17
CA ASP A 318 -13.55 18.37 11.69
C ASP A 318 -12.94 16.99 12.02
N CYS A 319 -11.84 16.96 12.80
CA CYS A 319 -11.10 15.75 13.13
C CYS A 319 -11.18 15.44 14.62
N ASP A 320 -11.48 14.19 14.96
CA ASP A 320 -11.61 13.69 16.34
C ASP A 320 -10.42 12.83 16.78
N CYS A 321 -9.27 12.85 16.09
CA CYS A 321 -8.08 12.12 16.48
C CYS A 321 -7.51 12.63 17.83
N TYR A 322 -6.63 11.85 18.45
CA TYR A 322 -6.02 12.22 19.73
C TYR A 322 -5.29 13.56 19.66
N CYS A 323 -4.56 13.82 18.57
CA CYS A 323 -3.87 15.10 18.38
C CYS A 323 -4.85 16.28 18.40
N CYS A 324 -5.92 16.22 17.61
CA CYS A 324 -6.92 17.31 17.49
C CYS A 324 -7.70 17.56 18.78
N ARG A 325 -7.96 16.51 19.57
CA ARG A 325 -8.69 16.67 20.85
C ARG A 325 -7.86 17.27 21.98
N ASN A 326 -6.53 17.18 21.91
CA ASN A 326 -5.68 17.47 23.05
C ASN A 326 -4.68 18.61 22.84
N TYR A 327 -4.34 18.95 21.58
CA TYR A 327 -3.24 19.87 21.30
C TYR A 327 -3.62 20.98 20.32
N SER A 328 -3.08 22.17 20.58
CA SER A 328 -3.25 23.33 19.69
C SER A 328 -2.17 23.42 18.62
N ARG A 329 -2.45 24.14 17.55
CA ARG A 329 -1.48 24.45 16.50
C ARG A 329 -0.24 25.16 17.04
N ALA A 330 -0.43 26.09 18.00
CA ALA A 330 0.69 26.78 18.67
C ALA A 330 1.63 25.81 19.38
N TYR A 331 1.10 24.83 20.09
CA TYR A 331 1.90 23.82 20.76
C TYR A 331 2.62 22.91 19.77
N LEU A 332 1.93 22.41 18.74
CA LEU A 332 2.54 21.60 17.67
C LEU A 332 3.68 22.37 16.96
N ARG A 333 3.46 23.66 16.68
CA ARG A 333 4.52 24.50 16.13
C ARG A 333 5.71 24.66 17.09
N HIS A 334 5.46 24.85 18.37
CA HIS A 334 6.51 24.91 19.40
C HIS A 334 7.34 23.62 19.39
N LEU A 335 6.71 22.45 19.47
CA LEU A 335 7.37 21.16 19.42
C LEU A 335 8.22 21.01 18.14
N PHE A 336 7.64 21.37 16.98
CA PHE A 336 8.35 21.26 15.70
C PHE A 336 9.59 22.17 15.64
N LYS A 337 9.49 23.39 16.18
CA LYS A 337 10.61 24.36 16.18
C LYS A 337 11.77 23.97 17.11
N ASN A 338 11.50 23.10 18.06
CA ASN A 338 12.49 22.55 19.01
C ASN A 338 12.91 21.11 18.65
N ASP A 339 12.56 20.63 17.43
CA ASP A 339 12.88 19.29 16.94
C ASP A 339 12.40 18.15 17.88
N GLU A 340 11.31 18.41 18.66
CA GLU A 340 10.75 17.42 19.56
C GLU A 340 10.06 16.28 18.81
N ILE A 341 10.44 15.04 19.11
CA ILE A 341 9.92 13.82 18.49
C ILE A 341 8.39 13.72 18.61
N LEU A 342 7.84 14.23 19.72
CA LEU A 342 6.39 14.23 19.97
C LEU A 342 5.60 14.92 18.86
N CYS A 343 6.16 15.96 18.21
CA CYS A 343 5.52 16.59 17.06
C CYS A 343 5.33 15.60 15.91
N SER A 344 6.37 14.85 15.57
CA SER A 344 6.31 13.84 14.53
C SER A 344 5.32 12.72 14.85
N MET A 345 5.21 12.33 16.12
CA MET A 345 4.25 11.33 16.59
C MET A 345 2.80 11.83 16.42
N LEU A 346 2.49 13.01 16.94
CA LEU A 346 1.15 13.59 16.90
C LEU A 346 0.68 13.87 15.45
N LEU A 347 1.56 14.43 14.62
CA LEU A 347 1.22 14.70 13.21
C LEU A 347 1.11 13.40 12.39
N SER A 348 1.91 12.35 12.67
CA SER A 348 1.79 11.06 11.99
C SER A 348 0.48 10.38 12.32
N GLU A 349 0.09 10.36 13.60
CA GLU A 349 -1.20 9.83 14.04
C GLU A 349 -2.35 10.58 13.38
N HIS A 350 -2.31 11.92 13.38
CA HIS A 350 -3.33 12.75 12.74
C HIS A 350 -3.45 12.46 11.24
N ASN A 351 -2.35 12.45 10.49
CA ASN A 351 -2.38 12.25 9.05
C ASN A 351 -2.89 10.85 8.66
N ILE A 352 -2.52 9.82 9.44
CA ILE A 352 -3.03 8.46 9.21
C ILE A 352 -4.51 8.40 9.56
N HIS A 353 -4.93 8.92 10.71
CA HIS A 353 -6.33 8.99 11.09
C HIS A 353 -7.17 9.72 10.03
N PHE A 354 -6.67 10.83 9.48
CA PHE A 354 -7.33 11.58 8.43
C PHE A 354 -7.63 10.70 7.20
N LEU A 355 -6.65 9.95 6.68
CA LEU A 355 -6.86 9.10 5.51
C LEU A 355 -7.71 7.87 5.83
N VAL A 356 -7.52 7.23 6.98
CA VAL A 356 -8.32 6.08 7.41
C VAL A 356 -9.79 6.48 7.58
N ASN A 357 -10.05 7.61 8.23
CA ASN A 357 -11.40 8.14 8.41
C ASN A 357 -12.04 8.59 7.08
N MET A 358 -11.25 9.16 6.17
CA MET A 358 -11.71 9.47 4.81
C MET A 358 -12.20 8.21 4.09
N MET A 359 -11.42 7.10 4.15
CA MET A 359 -11.84 5.83 3.56
C MET A 359 -13.09 5.26 4.21
N LYS A 360 -13.23 5.37 5.53
CA LYS A 360 -14.44 4.97 6.24
C LYS A 360 -15.67 5.74 5.73
N ASN A 361 -15.55 7.05 5.54
CA ASN A 361 -16.63 7.88 5.02
C ASN A 361 -16.92 7.59 3.54
N ILE A 362 -15.91 7.28 2.73
CA ILE A 362 -16.08 6.81 1.35
C ILE A 362 -16.91 5.51 1.33
N ARG A 363 -16.58 4.53 2.16
CA ARG A 363 -17.34 3.26 2.27
C ARG A 363 -18.82 3.53 2.59
N LYS A 364 -19.08 4.39 3.57
CA LYS A 364 -20.43 4.79 3.94
C LYS A 364 -21.16 5.46 2.77
N ALA A 365 -20.50 6.36 2.05
CA ALA A 365 -21.08 7.04 0.89
C ALA A 365 -21.42 6.05 -0.25
N ILE A 366 -20.59 5.02 -0.47
CA ILE A 366 -20.89 3.95 -1.44
C ILE A 366 -22.11 3.14 -0.99
N GLU A 367 -22.21 2.77 0.29
CA GLU A 367 -23.34 2.03 0.85
C GLU A 367 -24.67 2.81 0.68
N GLU A 368 -24.62 4.14 0.76
CA GLU A 368 -25.76 5.05 0.64
C GLU A 368 -26.04 5.53 -0.81
N ASP A 369 -25.29 5.05 -1.83
CA ASP A 369 -25.35 5.50 -3.23
C ASP A 369 -25.15 7.04 -3.40
N ARG A 370 -24.30 7.62 -2.58
CA ARG A 370 -23.97 9.05 -2.59
C ARG A 370 -22.49 9.38 -2.71
N PHE A 371 -21.74 8.49 -3.34
CA PHE A 371 -20.28 8.65 -3.47
C PHE A 371 -19.89 9.95 -4.16
N LEU A 372 -20.55 10.32 -5.29
CA LEU A 372 -20.25 11.54 -6.02
C LEU A 372 -20.60 12.82 -5.23
N GLU A 373 -21.68 12.79 -4.44
CA GLU A 373 -22.04 13.88 -3.54
C GLU A 373 -20.98 14.08 -2.46
N TYR A 374 -20.55 12.98 -1.81
CA TYR A 374 -19.51 13.03 -0.80
C TYR A 374 -18.16 13.51 -1.36
N LYS A 375 -17.76 13.05 -2.55
CA LYS A 375 -16.58 13.52 -3.27
C LYS A 375 -16.64 15.05 -3.47
N ARG A 376 -17.79 15.56 -3.94
CA ARG A 376 -17.99 17.00 -4.14
C ARG A 376 -17.97 17.79 -2.82
N GLU A 377 -18.63 17.30 -1.77
CA GLU A 377 -18.61 17.91 -0.44
C GLU A 377 -17.18 17.98 0.11
N PHE A 378 -16.40 16.93 -0.09
CA PHE A 378 -15.01 16.90 0.33
C PHE A 378 -14.18 17.95 -0.42
N TYR A 379 -14.25 18.01 -1.75
CA TYR A 379 -13.48 18.97 -2.55
C TYR A 379 -13.87 20.42 -2.26
N ASN A 380 -15.14 20.69 -2.03
CA ASN A 380 -15.60 22.03 -1.65
C ASN A 380 -14.99 22.52 -0.32
N LYS A 381 -14.68 21.61 0.62
CA LYS A 381 -14.01 21.94 1.88
C LYS A 381 -12.50 21.96 1.76
N TYR A 382 -11.93 20.96 1.09
CA TYR A 382 -10.49 20.74 1.01
C TYR A 382 -9.78 21.81 0.16
N GLY A 383 -10.48 22.40 -0.80
CA GLY A 383 -9.93 23.36 -1.76
C GLY A 383 -9.35 22.66 -3.00
N GLU A 384 -8.74 23.44 -3.89
CA GLU A 384 -8.06 22.92 -5.08
C GLU A 384 -6.76 22.20 -4.70
N PHE A 385 -6.44 21.14 -5.44
CA PHE A 385 -5.26 20.29 -5.25
C PHE A 385 -4.06 20.81 -6.04
#